data_2125a53a21ead5cdb72a236e2695afc4
#
_entry.id   2125a53a21ead5cdb72a236e2695afc4
#
_cell.length_a   1.000
_cell.length_b   1.000
_cell.length_c   1.000
_cell.angle_alpha   90.00
_cell.angle_beta   90.00
_cell.angle_gamma   90.00
#
_symmetry.space_group_name_H-M   'P 1'
#
loop_
_entity.id
_entity.type
_entity.pdbx_description
1 polymer ?
#
loop_
_entity_poly.entity_id
_entity_poly.type
_entity_poly.pdbx_seq_one_letter_code
_entity_poly.pdbx_strand_id
1 'polypeptide(L)'
;MLLSQDKGIKTIGNGSAYIQASTFQLPEFYTRYSPHAYIDYSRVYVRHPKPQREYVLPKGYLELLEQKRYSPSTIKTYRIYFSDFMEYHKGRNIDYLKVADINHYILYLVNEKKISVSQQNMRINAIKFYYERVKGGKCQYYGGITGAKEYKTLPEVLSRNEISRILSCLPNLKHHCMISLIYSVGLRRSELLNLIPKDIISERMLVRIMGKRKKCRYSLLSEKALNELR
;
A
#
# COMPACT_ATOMS: atom_id res chain seq x y z
N MET A 1 -18.12 -23.82 25.03
CA MET A 1 -17.81 -25.23 25.30
C MET A 1 -16.67 -25.83 24.46
N LEU A 2 -16.44 -25.42 23.23
CA LEU A 2 -15.32 -25.94 22.38
C LEU A 2 -13.91 -25.46 22.83
N LEU A 3 -13.79 -24.28 23.42
CA LEU A 3 -12.50 -23.71 23.83
C LEU A 3 -11.92 -24.29 25.14
N SER A 4 -12.72 -24.98 25.94
CA SER A 4 -12.29 -25.52 27.25
C SER A 4 -11.51 -26.86 27.14
N GLN A 5 -11.44 -27.45 25.96
CA GLN A 5 -10.76 -28.75 25.74
C GLN A 5 -9.31 -28.62 25.22
N ASP A 6 -8.86 -27.42 24.90
CA ASP A 6 -7.50 -27.20 24.39
C ASP A 6 -6.50 -26.91 25.51
N LYS A 7 -5.45 -27.74 25.60
CA LYS A 7 -4.29 -27.50 26.48
C LYS A 7 -3.61 -26.19 26.09
N GLY A 8 -3.81 -25.14 26.87
CA GLY A 8 -3.19 -23.81 26.66
C GLY A 8 -4.18 -22.66 26.63
N ILE A 9 -5.48 -22.92 26.55
CA ILE A 9 -6.51 -21.90 26.68
C ILE A 9 -6.91 -21.75 28.14
N LYS A 10 -6.77 -20.53 28.66
CA LYS A 10 -7.22 -20.20 30.03
C LYS A 10 -8.48 -19.34 29.94
N THR A 11 -9.53 -19.79 30.60
CA THR A 11 -10.81 -19.05 30.69
C THR A 11 -10.82 -18.08 31.84
N ILE A 12 -11.41 -16.91 31.65
CA ILE A 12 -11.66 -15.90 32.68
C ILE A 12 -13.14 -15.96 33.01
N GLY A 13 -13.48 -15.71 34.29
CA GLY A 13 -14.84 -15.87 34.84
C GLY A 13 -15.97 -15.07 34.18
N ASN A 14 -15.69 -14.24 33.19
CA ASN A 14 -16.66 -13.48 32.40
C ASN A 14 -16.97 -14.11 31.00
N GLY A 15 -16.61 -15.36 30.78
CA GLY A 15 -16.77 -16.04 29.48
C GLY A 15 -15.69 -15.76 28.46
N SER A 16 -14.68 -14.97 28.79
CA SER A 16 -13.52 -14.71 27.93
C SER A 16 -12.45 -15.78 28.13
N ALA A 17 -11.69 -16.06 27.08
CA ALA A 17 -10.56 -16.97 27.12
C ALA A 17 -9.31 -16.33 26.49
N TYR A 18 -8.12 -16.70 26.96
CA TYR A 18 -6.86 -16.22 26.40
C TYR A 18 -5.86 -17.37 26.21
N ILE A 19 -4.95 -17.17 25.28
CA ILE A 19 -3.82 -18.08 25.00
C ILE A 19 -2.53 -17.29 25.19
N GLN A 20 -1.53 -17.92 25.80
CA GLN A 20 -0.21 -17.28 25.92
C GLN A 20 0.41 -17.09 24.53
N ALA A 21 0.94 -15.88 24.26
CA ALA A 21 1.52 -15.54 22.98
C ALA A 21 2.70 -16.44 22.56
N SER A 22 3.45 -16.99 23.54
CA SER A 22 4.56 -17.91 23.30
C SER A 22 4.14 -19.29 22.75
N THR A 23 2.91 -19.68 22.99
CA THR A 23 2.36 -20.99 22.56
C THR A 23 1.33 -20.89 21.45
N PHE A 24 0.98 -19.65 21.05
CA PHE A 24 -0.05 -19.41 20.09
C PHE A 24 0.48 -19.51 18.64
N GLN A 25 -0.13 -20.39 17.86
CA GLN A 25 0.12 -20.51 16.42
C GLN A 25 -1.17 -20.22 15.66
N LEU A 26 -1.22 -19.05 15.01
CA LEU A 26 -2.41 -18.57 14.29
C LEU A 26 -2.89 -19.54 13.19
N PRO A 27 -2.03 -20.14 12.35
CA PRO A 27 -2.48 -21.06 11.30
C PRO A 27 -3.21 -22.28 11.86
N GLU A 28 -2.69 -22.89 12.93
CA GLU A 28 -3.32 -24.06 13.57
C GLU A 28 -4.64 -23.66 14.24
N PHE A 29 -4.63 -22.55 14.94
CA PHE A 29 -5.83 -22.00 15.58
C PHE A 29 -6.93 -21.68 14.56
N TYR A 30 -6.55 -21.02 13.45
CA TYR A 30 -7.49 -20.67 12.39
C TYR A 30 -8.09 -21.91 11.73
N THR A 31 -7.27 -22.88 11.36
CA THR A 31 -7.73 -24.13 10.73
C THR A 31 -8.71 -24.88 11.63
N ARG A 32 -8.48 -24.86 12.94
CA ARG A 32 -9.29 -25.61 13.89
C ARG A 32 -10.64 -24.94 14.20
N TYR A 33 -10.67 -23.63 14.29
CA TYR A 33 -11.84 -22.90 14.77
C TYR A 33 -12.63 -22.13 13.70
N SER A 34 -12.06 -21.87 12.53
CA SER A 34 -12.76 -21.19 11.44
C SER A 34 -14.03 -21.89 10.93
N PRO A 35 -14.18 -23.25 11.00
CA PRO A 35 -15.44 -23.89 10.66
C PRO A 35 -16.58 -23.62 11.67
N HIS A 36 -16.25 -23.21 12.89
CA HIS A 36 -17.20 -23.07 14.00
C HIS A 36 -17.48 -21.64 14.41
N ALA A 37 -16.58 -20.70 14.08
CA ALA A 37 -16.71 -19.31 14.48
C ALA A 37 -15.94 -18.36 13.54
N TYR A 38 -16.42 -17.12 13.42
CA TYR A 38 -15.66 -16.06 12.81
C TYR A 38 -14.49 -15.65 13.70
N ILE A 39 -13.26 -15.74 13.17
CA ILE A 39 -12.05 -15.39 13.91
C ILE A 39 -11.57 -14.03 13.43
N ASP A 40 -11.68 -13.01 14.26
CA ASP A 40 -11.05 -11.71 14.01
C ASP A 40 -9.60 -11.73 14.52
N TYR A 41 -8.68 -11.91 13.61
CA TYR A 41 -7.23 -11.89 13.87
C TYR A 41 -6.56 -10.56 13.50
N SER A 42 -7.35 -9.53 13.22
CA SER A 42 -6.82 -8.21 12.81
C SER A 42 -5.87 -7.59 13.84
N ARG A 43 -6.01 -7.96 15.12
CA ARG A 43 -5.17 -7.51 16.23
C ARG A 43 -4.06 -8.48 16.63
N VAL A 44 -4.06 -9.70 16.10
CA VAL A 44 -3.07 -10.73 16.46
C VAL A 44 -1.74 -10.51 15.77
N TYR A 45 -1.76 -10.02 14.53
CA TYR A 45 -0.57 -9.54 13.87
C TYR A 45 -0.28 -8.09 14.28
N VAL A 46 0.28 -7.92 15.45
CA VAL A 46 1.11 -6.74 15.66
C VAL A 46 2.28 -6.89 14.69
N ARG A 47 2.17 -6.27 13.52
CA ARG A 47 3.36 -6.02 12.70
C ARG A 47 4.27 -5.21 13.60
N HIS A 48 5.25 -5.89 14.22
CA HIS A 48 6.37 -5.16 14.79
C HIS A 48 6.88 -4.28 13.64
N PRO A 49 6.76 -2.96 13.73
CA PRO A 49 7.34 -2.13 12.70
C PRO A 49 8.80 -2.55 12.65
N LYS A 50 9.27 -3.04 11.50
CA LYS A 50 10.70 -3.28 11.31
C LYS A 50 11.35 -2.00 11.82
N PRO A 51 12.35 -2.08 12.72
CA PRO A 51 12.96 -0.90 13.29
C PRO A 51 13.27 0.04 12.12
N GLN A 52 12.61 1.18 12.07
CA GLN A 52 12.87 2.16 11.04
C GLN A 52 14.28 2.63 11.35
N ARG A 53 15.26 2.15 10.58
CA ARG A 53 16.61 2.68 10.66
C ARG A 53 16.45 4.17 10.37
N GLU A 54 16.64 5.00 11.37
CA GLU A 54 16.64 6.44 11.21
C GLU A 54 17.93 6.83 10.48
N TYR A 55 17.85 6.86 9.18
CA TYR A 55 18.91 7.44 8.38
C TYR A 55 18.78 8.95 8.45
N VAL A 56 19.84 9.61 8.86
CA VAL A 56 19.94 11.05 8.77
C VAL A 56 20.04 11.41 7.30
N LEU A 57 18.93 11.86 6.74
CA LEU A 57 18.88 12.34 5.36
C LEU A 57 19.60 13.69 5.25
N PRO A 58 20.13 14.03 4.05
CA PRO A 58 20.72 15.34 3.83
C PRO A 58 19.73 16.45 4.12
N LYS A 59 20.22 17.56 4.70
CA LYS A 59 19.40 18.76 4.95
C LYS A 59 18.72 19.22 3.65
N GLY A 60 17.46 19.60 3.74
CA GLY A 60 16.69 20.09 2.60
C GLY A 60 16.00 19.02 1.78
N TYR A 61 16.32 17.71 1.97
CA TYR A 61 15.72 16.66 1.16
C TYR A 61 14.23 16.48 1.46
N LEU A 62 13.87 16.34 2.72
CA LEU A 62 12.47 16.18 3.14
C LEU A 62 11.72 17.51 3.02
N GLU A 63 12.31 18.58 3.47
CA GLU A 63 11.76 19.93 3.43
C GLU A 63 11.34 20.32 2.01
N LEU A 64 12.19 20.02 1.01
CA LEU A 64 11.87 20.33 -0.38
C LEU A 64 10.75 19.45 -0.94
N LEU A 65 10.65 18.17 -0.52
CA LEU A 65 9.51 17.32 -0.89
C LEU A 65 8.20 17.88 -0.32
N GLU A 66 8.22 18.35 0.93
CA GLU A 66 7.08 18.96 1.59
C GLU A 66 6.70 20.29 0.94
N GLN A 67 7.66 21.19 0.69
CA GLN A 67 7.45 22.45 -0.03
C GLN A 67 6.80 22.23 -1.39
N LYS A 68 7.22 21.18 -2.10
CA LYS A 68 6.63 20.81 -3.40
C LYS A 68 5.29 20.07 -3.25
N ARG A 69 4.76 19.93 -2.04
CA ARG A 69 3.48 19.29 -1.71
C ARG A 69 3.36 17.87 -2.28
N TYR A 70 4.44 17.08 -2.19
CA TYR A 70 4.35 15.66 -2.51
C TYR A 70 3.43 14.94 -1.53
N SER A 71 2.76 13.87 -1.98
CA SER A 71 1.89 13.11 -1.09
C SER A 71 2.69 12.43 0.03
N PRO A 72 2.12 12.21 1.23
CA PRO A 72 2.81 11.52 2.33
C PRO A 72 3.37 10.16 1.91
N SER A 73 2.64 9.42 1.06
CA SER A 73 3.12 8.13 0.55
C SER A 73 4.33 8.29 -0.38
N THR A 74 4.38 9.35 -1.19
CA THR A 74 5.52 9.64 -2.05
C THR A 74 6.73 10.03 -1.22
N ILE A 75 6.56 10.91 -0.22
CA ILE A 75 7.63 11.30 0.71
C ILE A 75 8.20 10.08 1.42
N LYS A 76 7.34 9.20 1.94
CA LYS A 76 7.75 7.94 2.58
C LYS A 76 8.57 7.05 1.64
N THR A 77 8.13 6.90 0.39
CA THR A 77 8.82 6.08 -0.62
C THR A 77 10.19 6.66 -0.98
N TYR A 78 10.25 7.97 -1.22
CA TYR A 78 11.50 8.67 -1.54
C TYR A 78 12.50 8.59 -0.37
N ARG A 79 12.01 8.78 0.87
CA ARG A 79 12.81 8.60 2.09
C ARG A 79 13.45 7.22 2.14
N ILE A 80 12.65 6.15 1.99
CA ILE A 80 13.15 4.78 2.04
C ILE A 80 14.18 4.51 0.94
N TYR A 81 13.85 4.85 -0.30
CA TYR A 81 14.72 4.55 -1.44
C TYR A 81 16.02 5.35 -1.42
N PHE A 82 15.97 6.58 -0.98
CA PHE A 82 17.19 7.38 -0.84
C PHE A 82 18.03 6.92 0.37
N SER A 83 17.41 6.50 1.46
CA SER A 83 18.12 5.89 2.59
C SER A 83 18.84 4.60 2.20
N ASP A 84 18.19 3.73 1.40
CA ASP A 84 18.83 2.52 0.87
C ASP A 84 20.05 2.84 0.00
N PHE A 85 19.97 3.92 -0.80
CA PHE A 85 21.09 4.40 -1.63
C PHE A 85 22.27 4.90 -0.75
N MET A 86 21.98 5.65 0.30
CA MET A 86 22.97 6.12 1.24
C MET A 86 23.66 4.95 1.98
N GLU A 87 22.88 3.94 2.39
CA GLU A 87 23.42 2.76 3.06
C GLU A 87 24.34 1.95 2.15
N TYR A 88 23.98 1.79 0.87
CA TYR A 88 24.84 1.11 -0.09
C TYR A 88 26.20 1.81 -0.26
N HIS A 89 26.22 3.13 -0.21
CA HIS A 89 27.43 3.95 -0.30
C HIS A 89 27.99 4.36 1.07
N LYS A 90 27.66 3.62 2.14
CA LYS A 90 28.16 3.91 3.48
C LYS A 90 29.68 4.05 3.52
N GLY A 91 30.16 5.12 4.15
CA GLY A 91 31.59 5.47 4.19
C GLY A 91 32.08 6.33 3.03
N ARG A 92 31.25 6.57 2.00
CA ARG A 92 31.55 7.50 0.90
C ARG A 92 30.67 8.74 1.01
N ASN A 93 31.24 9.89 0.69
CA ASN A 93 30.44 11.11 0.62
C ASN A 93 29.57 11.10 -0.64
N ILE A 94 28.24 11.06 -0.45
CA ILE A 94 27.26 11.02 -1.54
C ILE A 94 27.37 12.19 -2.49
N ASP A 95 27.89 13.34 -2.03
CA ASP A 95 28.02 14.55 -2.84
C ASP A 95 29.02 14.43 -3.97
N TYR A 96 29.98 13.53 -3.86
CA TYR A 96 31.02 13.31 -4.86
C TYR A 96 30.82 12.07 -5.72
N LEU A 97 29.68 11.37 -5.57
CA LEU A 97 29.39 10.20 -6.39
C LEU A 97 29.15 10.64 -7.85
N LYS A 98 29.75 9.88 -8.75
CA LYS A 98 29.59 10.07 -10.20
C LYS A 98 28.40 9.26 -10.71
N VAL A 99 27.96 9.57 -11.93
CA VAL A 99 26.88 8.82 -12.62
C VAL A 99 27.22 7.32 -12.71
N ALA A 100 28.50 6.97 -12.88
CA ALA A 100 28.95 5.58 -12.92
C ALA A 100 28.65 4.84 -11.58
N ASP A 101 28.87 5.49 -10.43
CA ASP A 101 28.59 4.90 -9.11
C ASP A 101 27.09 4.66 -8.93
N ILE A 102 26.25 5.60 -9.39
CA ILE A 102 24.80 5.47 -9.33
C ILE A 102 24.34 4.32 -10.23
N ASN A 103 24.86 4.22 -11.47
CA ASN A 103 24.54 3.14 -12.39
C ASN A 103 24.98 1.78 -11.83
N HIS A 104 26.13 1.70 -11.16
CA HIS A 104 26.58 0.48 -10.48
C HIS A 104 25.61 0.05 -9.37
N TYR A 105 25.13 1.00 -8.56
CA TYR A 105 24.08 0.73 -7.56
C TYR A 105 22.79 0.21 -8.21
N ILE A 106 22.35 0.80 -9.31
CA ILE A 106 21.16 0.35 -10.03
C ILE A 106 21.35 -1.08 -10.57
N LEU A 107 22.52 -1.39 -11.15
CA LEU A 107 22.83 -2.74 -11.59
C LEU A 107 22.83 -3.75 -10.44
N TYR A 108 23.41 -3.39 -9.30
CA TYR A 108 23.31 -4.20 -8.08
C TYR A 108 21.86 -4.50 -7.69
N LEU A 109 21.00 -3.49 -7.73
CA LEU A 109 19.58 -3.67 -7.39
C LEU A 109 18.85 -4.59 -8.37
N VAL A 110 19.18 -4.50 -9.66
CA VAL A 110 18.56 -5.34 -10.69
C VAL A 110 19.06 -6.78 -10.59
N ASN A 111 20.36 -6.98 -10.48
CA ASN A 111 20.97 -8.30 -10.55
C ASN A 111 20.86 -9.08 -9.23
N GLU A 112 21.17 -8.42 -8.11
CA GLU A 112 21.20 -9.07 -6.80
C GLU A 112 19.85 -9.01 -6.06
N LYS A 113 19.19 -7.85 -6.09
CA LYS A 113 17.91 -7.66 -5.38
C LYS A 113 16.69 -7.99 -6.23
N LYS A 114 16.88 -8.19 -7.54
CA LYS A 114 15.82 -8.55 -8.52
C LYS A 114 14.59 -7.65 -8.41
N ILE A 115 14.82 -6.34 -8.27
CA ILE A 115 13.73 -5.37 -8.14
C ILE A 115 12.94 -5.24 -9.45
N SER A 116 11.65 -4.87 -9.34
CA SER A 116 10.82 -4.61 -10.52
C SER A 116 11.24 -3.32 -11.25
N VAL A 117 10.91 -3.23 -12.55
CA VAL A 117 11.13 -2.04 -13.38
C VAL A 117 10.54 -0.77 -12.74
N SER A 118 9.34 -0.87 -12.20
CA SER A 118 8.68 0.24 -11.51
C SER A 118 9.46 0.69 -10.25
N GLN A 119 9.95 -0.26 -9.45
CA GLN A 119 10.80 0.06 -8.31
C GLN A 119 12.13 0.68 -8.71
N GLN A 120 12.76 0.19 -9.80
CA GLN A 120 13.97 0.76 -10.34
C GLN A 120 13.75 2.24 -10.71
N ASN A 121 12.72 2.54 -11.48
CA ASN A 121 12.40 3.89 -11.91
C ASN A 121 12.10 4.83 -10.72
N MET A 122 11.37 4.33 -9.72
CA MET A 122 11.10 5.11 -8.51
C MET A 122 12.37 5.41 -7.69
N ARG A 123 13.31 4.47 -7.59
CA ARG A 123 14.61 4.68 -6.92
C ARG A 123 15.46 5.70 -7.68
N ILE A 124 15.53 5.58 -8.99
CA ILE A 124 16.20 6.57 -9.85
C ILE A 124 15.61 7.97 -9.64
N ASN A 125 14.28 8.09 -9.60
CA ASN A 125 13.63 9.38 -9.37
C ASN A 125 13.96 9.97 -7.98
N ALA A 126 14.04 9.13 -6.94
CA ALA A 126 14.42 9.57 -5.60
C ALA A 126 15.88 10.08 -5.55
N ILE A 127 16.80 9.39 -6.26
CA ILE A 127 18.21 9.78 -6.36
C ILE A 127 18.34 11.08 -7.20
N LYS A 128 17.69 11.13 -8.38
CA LYS A 128 17.68 12.34 -9.22
C LYS A 128 17.13 13.55 -8.49
N PHE A 129 16.09 13.37 -7.67
CA PHE A 129 15.52 14.44 -6.85
C PHE A 129 16.58 15.08 -5.96
N TYR A 130 17.44 14.29 -5.32
CA TYR A 130 18.54 14.83 -4.51
C TYR A 130 19.50 15.66 -5.34
N TYR A 131 20.09 15.09 -6.37
CA TYR A 131 21.15 15.76 -7.12
C TYR A 131 20.65 16.95 -7.94
N GLU A 132 19.44 16.85 -8.51
CA GLU A 132 18.90 17.91 -9.39
C GLU A 132 18.19 19.01 -8.61
N ARG A 133 17.56 18.69 -7.48
CA ARG A 133 16.68 19.65 -6.79
C ARG A 133 17.23 20.11 -5.45
N VAL A 134 17.81 19.21 -4.66
CA VAL A 134 18.34 19.56 -3.35
C VAL A 134 19.73 20.17 -3.50
N LYS A 135 20.60 19.52 -4.28
CA LYS A 135 21.97 19.98 -4.52
C LYS A 135 22.05 21.11 -5.58
N GLY A 136 21.00 21.32 -6.36
CA GLY A 136 20.97 22.36 -7.38
C GLY A 136 21.78 22.04 -8.66
N GLY A 137 22.11 20.75 -8.87
CA GLY A 137 22.79 20.30 -10.10
C GLY A 137 21.90 20.46 -11.32
N LYS A 138 22.49 20.81 -12.47
CA LYS A 138 21.73 20.90 -13.73
C LYS A 138 21.23 19.53 -14.15
N CYS A 139 19.98 19.45 -14.58
CA CYS A 139 19.30 18.22 -15.04
C CYS A 139 20.11 17.42 -16.09
N GLN A 140 20.95 18.10 -16.89
CA GLN A 140 21.84 17.49 -17.88
C GLN A 140 22.93 16.58 -17.28
N TYR A 141 23.36 16.82 -16.03
CA TYR A 141 24.44 16.05 -15.42
C TYR A 141 24.04 14.60 -15.11
N TYR A 142 22.75 14.34 -14.88
CA TYR A 142 22.23 13.01 -14.53
C TYR A 142 21.38 12.37 -15.63
N GLY A 143 21.47 12.90 -16.85
CA GLY A 143 20.86 12.32 -18.06
C GLY A 143 21.37 10.92 -18.38
N GLY A 144 22.61 10.59 -17.97
CA GLY A 144 23.21 9.26 -18.12
C GLY A 144 22.65 8.19 -17.19
N ILE A 145 21.77 8.53 -16.23
CA ILE A 145 21.05 7.54 -15.44
C ILE A 145 19.80 7.13 -16.22
N THR A 146 19.90 6.01 -16.92
CA THR A 146 18.81 5.51 -17.77
C THR A 146 17.80 4.74 -16.94
N GLY A 147 16.55 5.15 -17.00
CA GLY A 147 15.43 4.37 -16.44
C GLY A 147 15.16 3.13 -17.30
N ALA A 148 14.64 2.09 -16.66
CA ALA A 148 14.20 0.91 -17.39
C ALA A 148 12.94 1.21 -18.21
N LYS A 149 12.87 0.65 -19.42
CA LYS A 149 11.70 0.75 -20.28
C LYS A 149 10.56 -0.07 -19.65
N GLU A 150 9.45 0.59 -19.35
CA GLU A 150 8.27 -0.05 -18.80
C GLU A 150 7.37 -0.53 -19.95
N TYR A 151 7.17 -1.83 -20.03
CA TYR A 151 6.19 -2.40 -20.95
C TYR A 151 4.82 -2.31 -20.31
N LYS A 152 3.92 -1.55 -20.92
CA LYS A 152 2.52 -1.49 -20.49
C LYS A 152 1.83 -2.77 -20.93
N THR A 153 1.58 -3.66 -20.00
CA THR A 153 0.66 -4.78 -20.19
C THR A 153 -0.76 -4.30 -19.93
N LEU A 154 -1.70 -4.72 -20.77
CA LEU A 154 -3.11 -4.48 -20.49
C LEU A 154 -3.51 -5.29 -19.26
N PRO A 155 -4.28 -4.69 -18.35
CA PRO A 155 -4.80 -5.44 -17.20
C PRO A 155 -5.78 -6.51 -17.68
N GLU A 156 -5.79 -7.65 -17.01
CA GLU A 156 -6.84 -8.65 -17.19
C GLU A 156 -8.18 -8.08 -16.74
N VAL A 157 -9.20 -8.21 -17.60
CA VAL A 157 -10.54 -7.70 -17.35
C VAL A 157 -11.44 -8.88 -17.02
N LEU A 158 -12.05 -8.85 -15.83
CA LEU A 158 -13.01 -9.88 -15.41
C LEU A 158 -14.31 -9.76 -16.18
N SER A 159 -14.88 -10.89 -16.59
CA SER A 159 -16.19 -10.99 -17.19
C SER A 159 -17.31 -10.73 -16.17
N ARG A 160 -18.52 -10.44 -16.63
CA ARG A 160 -19.70 -10.30 -15.76
C ARG A 160 -19.96 -11.54 -14.91
N ASN A 161 -19.78 -12.73 -15.48
CA ASN A 161 -19.99 -13.99 -14.78
C ASN A 161 -18.98 -14.19 -13.65
N GLU A 162 -17.72 -13.84 -13.87
CA GLU A 162 -16.68 -13.90 -12.83
C GLU A 162 -16.96 -12.92 -11.70
N ILE A 163 -17.37 -11.69 -12.01
CA ILE A 163 -17.77 -10.70 -10.99
C ILE A 163 -18.98 -11.21 -10.19
N SER A 164 -20.00 -11.77 -10.87
CA SER A 164 -21.17 -12.34 -10.19
C SER A 164 -20.78 -13.48 -9.24
N ARG A 165 -19.89 -14.37 -9.67
CA ARG A 165 -19.35 -15.45 -8.83
C ARG A 165 -18.56 -14.92 -7.63
N ILE A 166 -17.73 -13.90 -7.82
CA ILE A 166 -17.01 -13.25 -6.70
C ILE A 166 -18.00 -12.68 -5.69
N LEU A 167 -19.03 -11.97 -6.14
CA LEU A 167 -20.03 -11.38 -5.26
C LEU A 167 -20.81 -12.46 -4.49
N SER A 168 -21.21 -13.56 -5.15
CA SER A 168 -21.94 -14.65 -4.50
C SER A 168 -21.14 -15.40 -3.44
N CYS A 169 -19.79 -15.38 -3.52
CA CYS A 169 -18.90 -15.98 -2.53
C CYS A 169 -18.68 -15.09 -1.30
N LEU A 170 -19.22 -13.89 -1.23
CA LEU A 170 -18.99 -12.95 -0.13
C LEU A 170 -20.13 -12.99 0.89
N PRO A 171 -19.98 -13.70 2.03
CA PRO A 171 -21.03 -13.78 3.05
C PRO A 171 -21.17 -12.47 3.85
N ASN A 172 -20.11 -11.66 3.91
CA ASN A 172 -20.10 -10.41 4.65
C ASN A 172 -20.67 -9.28 3.80
N LEU A 173 -21.81 -8.73 4.21
CA LEU A 173 -22.52 -7.65 3.51
C LEU A 173 -21.61 -6.44 3.23
N LYS A 174 -20.79 -6.04 4.19
CA LYS A 174 -19.85 -4.91 4.01
C LYS A 174 -18.86 -5.16 2.88
N HIS A 175 -18.28 -6.36 2.81
CA HIS A 175 -17.35 -6.71 1.73
C HIS A 175 -18.08 -6.81 0.38
N HIS A 176 -19.28 -7.36 0.37
CA HIS A 176 -20.12 -7.41 -0.82
C HIS A 176 -20.40 -6.02 -1.36
N CYS A 177 -20.89 -5.09 -0.53
CA CYS A 177 -21.12 -3.70 -0.91
C CYS A 177 -19.85 -2.99 -1.42
N MET A 178 -18.71 -3.23 -0.79
CA MET A 178 -17.42 -2.66 -1.22
C MET A 178 -17.05 -3.08 -2.64
N ILE A 179 -17.14 -4.37 -2.95
CA ILE A 179 -16.80 -4.90 -4.28
C ILE A 179 -17.84 -4.45 -5.31
N SER A 180 -19.12 -4.49 -4.96
CA SER A 180 -20.21 -4.00 -5.78
C SER A 180 -20.03 -2.53 -6.17
N LEU A 181 -19.65 -1.67 -5.23
CA LEU A 181 -19.33 -0.26 -5.49
C LEU A 181 -18.10 -0.08 -6.37
N ILE A 182 -17.02 -0.83 -6.13
CA ILE A 182 -15.84 -0.77 -7.00
C ILE A 182 -16.22 -1.07 -8.44
N TYR A 183 -17.01 -2.12 -8.63
CA TYR A 183 -17.40 -2.56 -9.97
C TYR A 183 -18.40 -1.60 -10.63
N SER A 184 -19.47 -1.20 -9.94
CA SER A 184 -20.56 -0.41 -10.52
C SER A 184 -20.19 1.06 -10.73
N VAL A 185 -19.41 1.64 -9.82
CA VAL A 185 -19.07 3.07 -9.82
C VAL A 185 -17.66 3.33 -10.38
N GLY A 186 -16.83 2.30 -10.50
CA GLY A 186 -15.44 2.42 -10.95
C GLY A 186 -14.55 3.12 -9.92
N LEU A 187 -14.69 2.77 -8.63
CA LEU A 187 -13.89 3.35 -7.56
C LEU A 187 -12.49 2.75 -7.49
N ARG A 188 -11.49 3.61 -7.27
CA ARG A 188 -10.17 3.13 -6.82
C ARG A 188 -10.25 2.71 -5.35
N ARG A 189 -9.41 1.77 -4.93
CA ARG A 189 -9.36 1.32 -3.53
C ARG A 189 -9.30 2.47 -2.52
N SER A 190 -8.47 3.47 -2.77
CA SER A 190 -8.35 4.64 -1.88
C SER A 190 -9.57 5.55 -1.91
N GLU A 191 -10.27 5.63 -3.02
CA GLU A 191 -11.53 6.39 -3.14
C GLU A 191 -12.63 5.71 -2.33
N LEU A 192 -12.75 4.38 -2.43
CA LEU A 192 -13.69 3.61 -1.62
C LEU A 192 -13.45 3.76 -0.11
N LEU A 193 -12.18 3.63 0.33
CA LEU A 193 -11.85 3.73 1.76
C LEU A 193 -12.10 5.11 2.37
N ASN A 194 -12.16 6.16 1.55
CA ASN A 194 -12.45 7.52 1.99
C ASN A 194 -13.89 7.96 1.68
N LEU A 195 -14.72 7.07 1.13
CA LEU A 195 -16.10 7.36 0.84
C LEU A 195 -16.91 7.48 2.13
N ILE A 196 -17.66 8.55 2.25
CA ILE A 196 -18.56 8.81 3.38
C ILE A 196 -20.04 8.85 2.91
N PRO A 197 -21.01 8.62 3.80
CA PRO A 197 -22.43 8.63 3.42
C PRO A 197 -22.89 9.90 2.69
N LYS A 198 -22.33 11.05 3.04
CA LYS A 198 -22.63 12.35 2.39
C LYS A 198 -22.19 12.42 0.92
N ASP A 199 -21.36 11.48 0.47
CA ASP A 199 -20.92 11.40 -0.92
C ASP A 199 -21.92 10.64 -1.80
N ILE A 200 -22.88 9.94 -1.20
CA ILE A 200 -23.96 9.24 -1.88
C ILE A 200 -25.13 10.20 -2.06
N ILE A 201 -25.39 10.61 -3.29
CA ILE A 201 -26.49 11.52 -3.65
C ILE A 201 -27.60 10.68 -4.23
N SER A 202 -28.38 10.04 -3.36
CA SER A 202 -29.44 9.07 -3.75
C SER A 202 -30.50 9.66 -4.66
N GLU A 203 -30.91 10.92 -4.43
CA GLU A 203 -31.91 11.61 -5.25
C GLU A 203 -31.51 11.76 -6.72
N ARG A 204 -30.21 11.86 -6.99
CA ARG A 204 -29.67 12.02 -8.34
C ARG A 204 -28.97 10.76 -8.86
N MET A 205 -28.98 9.68 -8.09
CA MET A 205 -28.30 8.44 -8.42
C MET A 205 -26.82 8.68 -8.76
N LEU A 206 -26.14 9.49 -7.95
CA LEU A 206 -24.75 9.87 -8.15
C LEU A 206 -23.91 9.57 -6.90
N VAL A 207 -22.64 9.28 -7.14
CA VAL A 207 -21.60 9.21 -6.10
C VAL A 207 -20.57 10.30 -6.37
N ARG A 208 -20.30 11.15 -5.37
CA ARG A 208 -19.23 12.13 -5.40
C ARG A 208 -17.92 11.47 -4.98
N ILE A 209 -16.94 11.49 -5.84
CA ILE A 209 -15.66 10.81 -5.65
C ILE A 209 -14.54 11.82 -5.55
N MET A 210 -13.86 11.83 -4.40
CA MET A 210 -12.68 12.66 -4.18
C MET A 210 -11.42 11.89 -4.60
N GLY A 211 -10.89 12.25 -5.75
CA GLY A 211 -9.70 11.64 -6.30
C GLY A 211 -8.39 12.27 -5.81
N LYS A 212 -7.29 11.80 -6.38
CA LYS A 212 -5.94 12.32 -6.10
C LYS A 212 -5.85 13.83 -6.41
N ARG A 213 -5.15 14.59 -5.57
CA ARG A 213 -4.99 16.06 -5.66
C ARG A 213 -6.30 16.84 -5.50
N LYS A 214 -7.25 16.32 -4.70
CA LYS A 214 -8.57 16.94 -4.46
C LYS A 214 -9.41 17.15 -5.72
N LYS A 215 -9.13 16.43 -6.81
CA LYS A 215 -10.01 16.45 -7.98
C LYS A 215 -11.27 15.68 -7.66
N CYS A 216 -12.41 16.36 -7.77
CA CYS A 216 -13.74 15.78 -7.59
C CYS A 216 -14.28 15.28 -8.93
N ARG A 217 -14.92 14.10 -8.94
CA ARG A 217 -15.71 13.60 -10.05
C ARG A 217 -17.00 12.98 -9.54
N TYR A 218 -18.01 12.97 -10.37
CA TYR A 218 -19.25 12.24 -10.12
C TYR A 218 -19.30 10.99 -10.98
N SER A 219 -19.90 9.93 -10.44
CA SER A 219 -20.17 8.69 -11.17
C SER A 219 -21.58 8.26 -10.89
N LEU A 220 -22.18 7.54 -11.84
CA LEU A 220 -23.54 7.00 -11.70
C LEU A 220 -23.56 5.90 -10.63
N LEU A 221 -24.60 5.90 -9.81
CA LEU A 221 -24.90 4.87 -8.85
C LEU A 221 -26.04 4.02 -9.39
N SER A 222 -25.88 2.71 -9.45
CA SER A 222 -26.98 1.83 -9.86
C SER A 222 -27.98 1.64 -8.70
N GLU A 223 -29.26 1.41 -9.03
CA GLU A 223 -30.31 1.11 -8.04
C GLU A 223 -29.93 -0.08 -7.16
N LYS A 224 -29.34 -1.12 -7.77
CA LYS A 224 -28.88 -2.29 -7.04
C LYS A 224 -27.84 -1.93 -5.98
N ALA A 225 -26.84 -1.12 -6.36
CA ALA A 225 -25.80 -0.69 -5.43
C ALA A 225 -26.36 0.23 -4.33
N LEU A 226 -27.34 1.08 -4.65
CA LEU A 226 -28.00 1.92 -3.65
C LEU A 226 -28.80 1.07 -2.65
N ASN A 227 -29.49 0.04 -3.10
CA ASN A 227 -30.25 -0.87 -2.23
C ASN A 227 -29.35 -1.69 -1.33
N GLU A 228 -28.15 -2.09 -1.80
CA GLU A 228 -27.15 -2.77 -0.98
C GLU A 228 -26.52 -1.87 0.09
N LEU A 229 -26.57 -0.55 -0.09
CA LEU A 229 -26.06 0.45 0.86
C LEU A 229 -27.07 0.85 1.96
N ARG A 230 -28.35 0.51 1.80
CA ARG A 230 -29.44 0.77 2.74
C ARG A 230 -29.67 -0.41 3.67
#